data_5aeb04654667a09f127d2ded2778db1e
#
_entry.id   5aeb04654667a09f127d2ded2778db1e
#
_cell.length_a   1.000
_cell.length_b   1.000
_cell.length_c   1.000
_cell.angle_alpha   90.00
_cell.angle_beta   90.00
_cell.angle_gamma   90.00
#
_symmetry.space_group_name_H-M   'P 1'
#
loop_
_entity.id
_entity.type
_entity.pdbx_description
1 polymer ?
#
loop_
_entity_poly.entity_id
_entity_poly.type
_entity_poly.pdbx_seq_one_letter_code
_entity_poly.pdbx_strand_id
1 'polypeptide(L)'
;MGHRDKRHSPPELHPPPPSSSLADAGEVARERFPGEHRRGLLPEQYFRWRGGEITRLEAFCDVVFGFALTLLVVSLEVPRNYGEMMAAMRGFLPFAVCFAQLVMIWLAHYRFSRRFGLEDPYTVFLNIVLLFLVLFYVYPLKFVFTLVFSQLTGGDIGHGLGWHEAAVLMRIYAIGFTAVFSLFALMYAHAYKLRDALELNAVEALQTRLAIQENVIMGVVGAVSFALSYVSPGLAGWWYFVLGPTLGIHGAVTGKKVRLLAEKLKLA
;
A
#
# COMPACT_ATOMS: atom_id res chain seq x y z
N MET A 1 -24.67 72.51 -2.33
CA MET A 1 -24.18 71.32 -1.61
C MET A 1 -23.90 70.26 -2.64
N GLY A 2 -22.62 70.10 -3.02
CA GLY A 2 -22.22 69.31 -4.18
C GLY A 2 -21.83 67.90 -3.74
N HIS A 3 -22.43 66.89 -4.35
CA HIS A 3 -22.01 65.50 -4.27
C HIS A 3 -21.05 65.23 -5.42
N ARG A 4 -19.76 65.02 -5.11
CA ARG A 4 -18.73 64.58 -6.08
C ARG A 4 -18.86 63.09 -6.28
N ASP A 5 -19.27 62.74 -7.50
CA ASP A 5 -19.25 61.40 -8.09
C ASP A 5 -17.79 60.96 -8.26
N LYS A 6 -17.35 59.94 -7.51
CA LYS A 6 -16.05 59.29 -7.67
C LYS A 6 -16.21 58.15 -8.72
N ARG A 7 -15.92 58.44 -9.96
CA ARG A 7 -15.79 57.43 -11.01
C ARG A 7 -14.61 56.54 -10.70
N HIS A 8 -14.90 55.24 -10.47
CA HIS A 8 -13.92 54.19 -10.39
C HIS A 8 -13.29 53.98 -11.77
N SER A 9 -12.00 54.22 -11.89
CA SER A 9 -11.19 53.81 -13.05
C SER A 9 -11.07 52.28 -13.03
N PRO A 10 -11.18 51.61 -14.24
CA PRO A 10 -10.94 50.18 -14.30
C PRO A 10 -9.45 49.84 -14.03
N PRO A 11 -9.15 48.66 -13.44
CA PRO A 11 -7.77 48.27 -13.18
C PRO A 11 -6.97 48.13 -14.47
N GLU A 12 -5.79 48.74 -14.51
CA GLU A 12 -4.82 48.61 -15.61
C GLU A 12 -4.39 47.13 -15.75
N LEU A 13 -4.72 46.52 -16.87
CA LEU A 13 -4.23 45.21 -17.27
C LEU A 13 -2.72 45.34 -17.62
N HIS A 14 -1.88 44.89 -16.69
CA HIS A 14 -0.47 44.71 -17.00
C HIS A 14 -0.29 43.67 -18.10
N PRO A 15 0.50 43.97 -19.15
CA PRO A 15 0.81 43.01 -20.20
C PRO A 15 1.49 41.77 -19.58
N PRO A 16 1.23 40.54 -20.12
CA PRO A 16 1.89 39.33 -19.64
C PRO A 16 3.42 39.45 -19.83
N PRO A 17 4.22 38.91 -18.92
CA PRO A 17 5.67 38.94 -19.04
C PRO A 17 6.11 38.24 -20.34
N PRO A 18 7.24 38.65 -20.95
CA PRO A 18 7.74 38.06 -22.19
C PRO A 18 7.98 36.58 -22.02
N SER A 19 7.67 35.78 -23.04
CA SER A 19 7.81 34.31 -23.06
C SER A 19 9.22 33.92 -22.62
N SER A 20 9.33 33.48 -21.36
CA SER A 20 10.53 32.84 -20.87
C SER A 20 10.77 31.55 -21.66
N SER A 21 12.01 31.31 -22.04
CA SER A 21 12.41 30.11 -22.77
C SER A 21 12.08 28.86 -21.93
N LEU A 22 11.87 27.71 -22.58
CA LEU A 22 11.62 26.42 -21.87
C LEU A 22 12.74 26.09 -20.86
N ALA A 23 13.94 26.68 -21.04
CA ALA A 23 15.06 26.61 -20.10
C ALA A 23 14.78 27.38 -18.80
N ASP A 24 14.24 28.61 -18.89
CA ASP A 24 13.89 29.43 -17.72
C ASP A 24 12.73 28.82 -16.92
N ALA A 25 11.76 28.21 -17.61
CA ALA A 25 10.67 27.48 -16.95
C ALA A 25 11.18 26.28 -16.15
N GLY A 26 12.21 25.59 -16.65
CA GLY A 26 12.88 24.48 -15.96
C GLY A 26 13.69 24.95 -14.74
N GLU A 27 14.32 26.13 -14.84
CA GLU A 27 15.13 26.70 -13.76
C GLU A 27 14.25 27.31 -12.66
N VAL A 28 13.18 28.02 -13.02
CA VAL A 28 12.17 28.54 -12.08
C VAL A 28 11.43 27.39 -11.36
N ALA A 29 11.19 26.26 -12.03
CA ALA A 29 10.63 25.08 -11.39
C ALA A 29 11.60 24.43 -10.41
N ARG A 30 12.91 24.48 -10.66
CA ARG A 30 13.95 23.99 -9.72
C ARG A 30 14.13 24.91 -8.52
N GLU A 31 14.03 26.22 -8.69
CA GLU A 31 14.10 27.19 -7.60
C GLU A 31 12.82 27.23 -6.73
N ARG A 32 11.66 26.99 -7.30
CA ARG A 32 10.38 27.06 -6.57
C ARG A 32 10.17 25.94 -5.57
N PHE A 33 10.81 24.78 -5.73
CA PHE A 33 10.60 23.62 -4.88
C PHE A 33 11.88 22.89 -4.44
N PRO A 34 12.86 23.55 -3.81
CA PRO A 34 14.10 22.87 -3.38
C PRO A 34 13.94 21.94 -2.17
N GLY A 35 12.74 21.82 -1.59
CA GLY A 35 12.50 21.08 -0.34
C GLY A 35 11.33 20.13 -0.31
N GLU A 36 10.50 20.07 -1.35
CA GLU A 36 9.23 19.31 -1.32
C GLU A 36 9.40 17.79 -1.52
N HIS A 37 10.54 17.35 -2.03
CA HIS A 37 10.83 15.93 -2.29
C HIS A 37 11.11 15.09 -1.03
N ARG A 38 11.16 15.68 0.16
CA ARG A 38 11.55 15.00 1.41
C ARG A 38 10.47 14.88 2.48
N ARG A 39 9.23 15.27 2.22
CA ARG A 39 8.16 15.28 3.23
C ARG A 39 7.28 14.03 3.24
N GLY A 40 7.84 12.83 3.18
CA GLY A 40 7.06 11.61 3.27
C GLY A 40 7.62 10.64 4.31
N LEU A 41 6.76 9.76 4.82
CA LEU A 41 7.14 8.67 5.74
C LEU A 41 8.24 7.77 5.14
N LEU A 42 8.31 7.69 3.80
CA LEU A 42 9.29 6.88 3.07
C LEU A 42 9.89 7.73 1.95
N PRO A 43 11.12 8.23 2.09
CA PRO A 43 11.81 8.97 1.04
C PRO A 43 12.08 8.04 -0.16
N GLU A 44 11.48 8.33 -1.30
CA GLU A 44 11.73 7.62 -2.55
C GLU A 44 12.75 8.37 -3.40
N GLN A 45 13.81 7.67 -3.73
CA GLN A 45 14.93 8.23 -4.44
C GLN A 45 14.61 8.31 -5.90
N TYR A 46 14.16 8.83 -6.72
CA TYR A 46 13.86 8.85 -8.16
C TYR A 46 12.37 8.77 -8.52
N PHE A 47 11.47 9.00 -7.58
CA PHE A 47 10.04 9.08 -7.89
C PHE A 47 9.47 10.42 -7.42
N ARG A 48 8.92 11.21 -8.35
CA ARG A 48 8.23 12.47 -8.03
C ARG A 48 6.84 12.15 -7.48
N TRP A 49 6.55 12.62 -6.29
CA TRP A 49 5.24 12.50 -5.71
C TRP A 49 4.27 13.50 -6.34
N ARG A 50 3.14 12.98 -6.85
CA ARG A 50 2.09 13.76 -7.49
C ARG A 50 0.92 14.02 -6.56
N GLY A 51 0.74 13.21 -5.51
CA GLY A 51 -0.19 13.47 -4.42
C GLY A 51 0.30 14.70 -3.62
N GLY A 52 -0.25 15.87 -3.92
CA GLY A 52 0.06 17.13 -3.24
C GLY A 52 -0.56 17.19 -1.85
N GLU A 53 -1.73 17.84 -1.71
CA GLU A 53 -2.54 17.80 -0.49
C GLU A 53 -3.23 16.45 -0.32
N ILE A 54 -3.55 16.10 0.94
CA ILE A 54 -4.29 14.87 1.23
C ILE A 54 -5.69 14.96 0.61
N THR A 55 -6.02 14.04 -0.27
CA THR A 55 -7.31 14.00 -0.91
C THR A 55 -8.38 13.43 0.04
N ARG A 56 -9.66 13.67 -0.26
CA ARG A 56 -10.75 13.08 0.53
C ARG A 56 -10.75 11.56 0.46
N LEU A 57 -10.38 11.00 -0.69
CA LEU A 57 -10.27 9.56 -0.87
C LEU A 57 -9.15 8.98 0.00
N GLU A 58 -7.97 9.61 -0.01
CA GLU A 58 -6.81 9.21 0.82
C GLU A 58 -7.16 9.26 2.31
N ALA A 59 -7.77 10.40 2.77
CA ALA A 59 -8.21 10.55 4.15
C ALA A 59 -9.26 9.49 4.56
N PHE A 60 -10.22 9.19 3.69
CA PHE A 60 -11.22 8.15 3.94
C PHE A 60 -10.55 6.76 4.05
N CYS A 61 -9.62 6.44 3.17
CA CYS A 61 -8.88 5.18 3.22
C CYS A 61 -8.09 5.07 4.54
N ASP A 62 -7.39 6.12 4.96
CA ASP A 62 -6.62 6.13 6.20
C ASP A 62 -7.50 5.90 7.43
N VAL A 63 -8.68 6.51 7.49
CA VAL A 63 -9.67 6.27 8.55
C VAL A 63 -10.11 4.81 8.58
N VAL A 64 -10.39 4.21 7.42
CA VAL A 64 -10.83 2.80 7.35
C VAL A 64 -9.72 1.84 7.76
N PHE A 65 -8.46 2.09 7.36
CA PHE A 65 -7.31 1.32 7.84
C PHE A 65 -7.13 1.45 9.37
N GLY A 66 -7.28 2.66 9.92
CA GLY A 66 -7.30 2.88 11.36
C GLY A 66 -8.41 2.10 12.06
N PHE A 67 -9.59 2.03 11.44
CA PHE A 67 -10.70 1.22 11.93
C PHE A 67 -10.38 -0.29 11.91
N ALA A 68 -9.75 -0.79 10.84
CA ALA A 68 -9.32 -2.19 10.74
C ALA A 68 -8.34 -2.55 11.87
N LEU A 69 -7.37 -1.67 12.17
CA LEU A 69 -6.44 -1.84 13.29
C LEU A 69 -7.17 -1.82 14.64
N THR A 70 -8.17 -0.94 14.80
CA THR A 70 -8.99 -0.88 16.02
C THR A 70 -9.80 -2.17 16.19
N LEU A 71 -10.41 -2.73 15.12
CA LEU A 71 -11.12 -4.01 15.17
C LEU A 71 -10.19 -5.15 15.60
N LEU A 72 -8.94 -5.14 15.14
CA LEU A 72 -7.95 -6.12 15.56
C LEU A 72 -7.68 -6.02 17.07
N VAL A 73 -7.57 -4.80 17.63
CA VAL A 73 -7.37 -4.57 19.07
C VAL A 73 -8.60 -4.96 19.87
N VAL A 74 -9.79 -4.55 19.46
CA VAL A 74 -11.06 -4.87 20.13
C VAL A 74 -11.34 -6.37 20.15
N SER A 75 -10.80 -7.12 19.20
CA SER A 75 -10.89 -8.58 19.17
C SER A 75 -10.06 -9.28 20.29
N LEU A 76 -9.28 -8.53 21.08
CA LEU A 76 -8.63 -9.02 22.29
C LEU A 76 -9.61 -8.87 23.46
N GLU A 77 -9.98 -9.98 24.10
CA GLU A 77 -10.80 -9.95 25.30
C GLU A 77 -10.02 -9.35 26.47
N VAL A 78 -10.70 -8.57 27.31
CA VAL A 78 -10.10 -8.03 28.54
C VAL A 78 -9.98 -9.16 29.57
N PRO A 79 -8.78 -9.55 30.02
CA PRO A 79 -8.58 -10.65 30.96
C PRO A 79 -9.19 -10.29 32.33
N ARG A 80 -9.91 -11.24 32.91
CA ARG A 80 -10.58 -11.11 34.22
C ARG A 80 -9.80 -11.72 35.35
N ASN A 81 -8.80 -12.55 35.05
CA ASN A 81 -7.94 -13.22 36.03
C ASN A 81 -6.51 -13.40 35.49
N TYR A 82 -5.58 -13.81 36.35
CA TYR A 82 -4.19 -13.98 35.98
C TYR A 82 -3.98 -15.02 34.86
N GLY A 83 -4.74 -16.11 34.87
CA GLY A 83 -4.65 -17.14 33.82
C GLY A 83 -5.02 -16.61 32.44
N GLU A 84 -6.14 -15.85 32.34
CA GLU A 84 -6.58 -15.20 31.12
C GLU A 84 -5.58 -14.13 30.68
N MET A 85 -4.99 -13.38 31.62
CA MET A 85 -3.94 -12.41 31.31
C MET A 85 -2.72 -13.11 30.69
N MET A 86 -2.29 -14.25 31.24
CA MET A 86 -1.17 -15.01 30.69
C MET A 86 -1.50 -15.61 29.32
N ALA A 87 -2.75 -16.02 29.07
CA ALA A 87 -3.21 -16.47 27.77
C ALA A 87 -3.21 -15.32 26.74
N ALA A 88 -3.69 -14.13 27.13
CA ALA A 88 -3.64 -12.93 26.29
C ALA A 88 -2.19 -12.53 25.92
N MET A 89 -1.26 -12.64 26.88
CA MET A 89 0.17 -12.36 26.62
C MET A 89 0.78 -13.37 25.62
N ARG A 90 0.38 -14.63 25.63
CA ARG A 90 0.78 -15.60 24.59
C ARG A 90 0.22 -15.26 23.22
N GLY A 91 -0.96 -14.65 23.16
CA GLY A 91 -1.59 -14.13 21.94
C GLY A 91 -0.96 -12.86 21.40
N PHE A 92 -0.02 -12.24 22.12
CA PHE A 92 0.61 -10.99 21.67
C PHE A 92 1.38 -11.13 20.36
N LEU A 93 2.12 -12.22 20.16
CA LEU A 93 2.93 -12.40 18.96
C LEU A 93 2.08 -12.57 17.68
N PRO A 94 1.06 -13.45 17.63
CA PRO A 94 0.11 -13.48 16.51
C PRO A 94 -0.54 -12.12 16.25
N PHE A 95 -0.94 -11.41 17.31
CA PHE A 95 -1.49 -10.06 17.19
C PHE A 95 -0.50 -9.09 16.53
N ALA A 96 0.76 -9.08 17.00
CA ALA A 96 1.80 -8.19 16.46
C ALA A 96 2.06 -8.44 14.97
N VAL A 97 2.05 -9.71 14.53
CA VAL A 97 2.21 -10.07 13.11
C VAL A 97 1.02 -9.60 12.28
N CYS A 98 -0.22 -9.79 12.77
CA CYS A 98 -1.42 -9.28 12.10
C CYS A 98 -1.40 -7.76 11.97
N PHE A 99 -1.04 -7.07 13.05
CA PHE A 99 -0.89 -5.62 13.09
C PHE A 99 0.14 -5.14 12.05
N ALA A 100 1.33 -5.76 12.05
CA ALA A 100 2.38 -5.43 11.09
C ALA A 100 1.93 -5.65 9.64
N GLN A 101 1.19 -6.74 9.37
CA GLN A 101 0.69 -7.02 8.01
C GLN A 101 -0.35 -5.98 7.56
N LEU A 102 -1.28 -5.55 8.43
CA LEU A 102 -2.22 -4.49 8.11
C LEU A 102 -1.50 -3.16 7.86
N VAL A 103 -0.52 -2.82 8.69
CA VAL A 103 0.32 -1.62 8.49
C VAL A 103 1.09 -1.70 7.17
N MET A 104 1.61 -2.86 6.79
CA MET A 104 2.30 -3.05 5.49
C MET A 104 1.35 -2.84 4.31
N ILE A 105 0.10 -3.31 4.39
CA ILE A 105 -0.92 -3.06 3.36
C ILE A 105 -1.25 -1.57 3.30
N TRP A 106 -1.44 -0.91 4.45
CA TRP A 106 -1.63 0.54 4.51
C TRP A 106 -0.45 1.31 3.92
N LEU A 107 0.79 0.95 4.23
CA LEU A 107 1.99 1.58 3.66
C LEU A 107 2.06 1.39 2.14
N ALA A 108 1.64 0.24 1.61
CA ALA A 108 1.56 0.00 0.17
C ALA A 108 0.52 0.93 -0.48
N HIS A 109 -0.66 1.07 0.15
CA HIS A 109 -1.70 2.01 -0.27
C HIS A 109 -1.21 3.47 -0.22
N TYR A 110 -0.61 3.88 0.91
CA TYR A 110 -0.03 5.21 1.09
C TYR A 110 0.98 5.56 -0.02
N ARG A 111 1.91 4.63 -0.33
CA ARG A 111 2.87 4.83 -1.42
C ARG A 111 2.18 5.03 -2.76
N PHE A 112 1.16 4.23 -3.06
CA PHE A 112 0.39 4.36 -4.30
C PHE A 112 -0.27 5.74 -4.40
N SER A 113 -0.99 6.16 -3.37
CA SER A 113 -1.69 7.46 -3.33
C SER A 113 -0.71 8.63 -3.48
N ARG A 114 0.40 8.61 -2.75
CA ARG A 114 1.42 9.67 -2.82
C ARG A 114 2.16 9.72 -4.16
N ARG A 115 2.38 8.57 -4.80
CA ARG A 115 3.04 8.50 -6.12
C ARG A 115 2.19 9.09 -7.22
N PHE A 116 0.90 8.77 -7.27
CA PHE A 116 0.07 9.01 -8.43
C PHE A 116 -1.01 10.07 -8.22
N GLY A 117 -1.56 10.22 -7.01
CA GLY A 117 -2.63 11.18 -6.70
C GLY A 117 -3.88 10.97 -7.56
N LEU A 118 -4.19 9.71 -7.93
CA LEU A 118 -5.32 9.39 -8.81
C LEU A 118 -6.64 9.36 -8.05
N GLU A 119 -7.64 10.07 -8.59
CA GLU A 119 -9.02 10.16 -8.05
C GLU A 119 -10.09 9.83 -9.12
N ASP A 120 -9.70 9.19 -10.23
CA ASP A 120 -10.64 8.77 -11.26
C ASP A 120 -11.60 7.67 -10.74
N PRO A 121 -12.79 7.50 -11.34
CA PRO A 121 -13.82 6.57 -10.86
C PRO A 121 -13.33 5.12 -10.75
N TYR A 122 -12.40 4.70 -11.62
CA TYR A 122 -11.83 3.35 -11.57
C TYR A 122 -10.91 3.17 -10.36
N THR A 123 -10.05 4.17 -10.08
CA THR A 123 -9.21 4.17 -8.87
C THR A 123 -10.05 4.20 -7.61
N VAL A 124 -11.11 5.03 -7.55
CA VAL A 124 -12.05 5.05 -6.43
C VAL A 124 -12.69 3.68 -6.21
N PHE A 125 -13.16 3.04 -7.28
CA PHE A 125 -13.76 1.70 -7.20
C PHE A 125 -12.78 0.66 -6.64
N LEU A 126 -11.52 0.63 -7.13
CA LEU A 126 -10.51 -0.30 -6.64
C LEU A 126 -10.18 -0.06 -5.15
N ASN A 127 -10.14 1.20 -4.72
CA ASN A 127 -9.94 1.55 -3.31
C ASN A 127 -11.10 1.03 -2.43
N ILE A 128 -12.35 1.23 -2.85
CA ILE A 128 -13.53 0.74 -2.11
C ILE A 128 -13.47 -0.79 -1.96
N VAL A 129 -13.12 -1.52 -3.03
CA VAL A 129 -12.99 -2.98 -2.99
C VAL A 129 -11.84 -3.40 -2.08
N LEU A 130 -10.71 -2.69 -2.13
CA LEU A 130 -9.56 -2.94 -1.24
C LEU A 130 -9.95 -2.76 0.23
N LEU A 131 -10.62 -1.66 0.57
CA LEU A 131 -11.05 -1.38 1.94
C LEU A 131 -12.04 -2.43 2.45
N PHE A 132 -13.00 -2.83 1.61
CA PHE A 132 -13.94 -3.91 1.94
C PHE A 132 -13.21 -5.21 2.25
N LEU A 133 -12.24 -5.59 1.39
CA LEU A 133 -11.45 -6.80 1.62
C LEU A 133 -10.62 -6.69 2.91
N VAL A 134 -9.98 -5.57 3.16
CA VAL A 134 -9.16 -5.37 4.36
C VAL A 134 -10.01 -5.53 5.63
N LEU A 135 -11.18 -4.88 5.69
CA LEU A 135 -12.08 -4.98 6.84
C LEU A 135 -12.58 -6.40 7.07
N PHE A 136 -13.00 -7.07 5.98
CA PHE A 136 -13.49 -8.45 6.07
C PHE A 136 -12.38 -9.43 6.48
N TYR A 137 -11.12 -9.15 6.05
CA TYR A 137 -10.01 -10.06 6.18
C TYR A 137 -9.32 -10.03 7.55
N VAL A 138 -9.58 -9.01 8.38
CA VAL A 138 -8.95 -8.86 9.72
C VAL A 138 -9.16 -10.10 10.59
N TYR A 139 -10.39 -10.66 10.62
CA TYR A 139 -10.69 -11.83 11.46
C TYR A 139 -10.05 -13.13 10.97
N PRO A 140 -10.16 -13.53 9.69
CA PRO A 140 -9.45 -14.68 9.14
C PRO A 140 -7.93 -14.59 9.36
N LEU A 141 -7.37 -13.39 9.17
CA LEU A 141 -5.95 -13.12 9.36
C LEU A 141 -5.50 -13.44 10.79
N LYS A 142 -6.18 -12.85 11.78
CA LYS A 142 -5.89 -13.10 13.21
C LYS A 142 -5.98 -14.58 13.55
N PHE A 143 -7.02 -15.25 13.08
CA PHE A 143 -7.26 -16.66 13.40
C PHE A 143 -6.15 -17.55 12.84
N VAL A 144 -5.72 -17.34 11.57
CA VAL A 144 -4.60 -18.10 10.98
C VAL A 144 -3.32 -17.94 11.76
N PHE A 145 -2.92 -16.70 12.10
CA PHE A 145 -1.69 -16.49 12.85
C PHE A 145 -1.77 -17.02 14.28
N THR A 146 -2.93 -16.93 14.93
CA THR A 146 -3.13 -17.55 16.24
C THR A 146 -2.91 -19.06 16.17
N LEU A 147 -3.41 -19.74 15.15
CA LEU A 147 -3.19 -21.17 14.94
C LEU A 147 -1.73 -21.52 14.68
N VAL A 148 -1.06 -20.79 13.79
CA VAL A 148 0.35 -21.01 13.45
C VAL A 148 1.22 -20.88 14.71
N PHE A 149 1.03 -19.82 15.48
CA PHE A 149 1.82 -19.60 16.71
C PHE A 149 1.46 -20.59 17.82
N SER A 150 0.21 -21.00 17.94
CA SER A 150 -0.18 -22.04 18.89
C SER A 150 0.54 -23.36 18.60
N GLN A 151 0.63 -23.77 17.34
CA GLN A 151 1.36 -24.97 16.95
C GLN A 151 2.88 -24.85 17.24
N LEU A 152 3.47 -23.68 17.04
CA LEU A 152 4.90 -23.43 17.30
C LEU A 152 5.23 -23.40 18.81
N THR A 153 4.29 -22.96 19.65
CA THR A 153 4.50 -22.81 21.10
C THR A 153 3.95 -23.97 21.93
N GLY A 154 3.41 -25.01 21.28
CA GLY A 154 2.78 -26.15 21.98
C GLY A 154 1.49 -25.77 22.71
N GLY A 155 0.79 -24.72 22.23
CA GLY A 155 -0.50 -24.29 22.80
C GLY A 155 -1.67 -25.17 22.35
N ASP A 156 -2.76 -25.13 23.12
CA ASP A 156 -3.96 -25.96 22.87
C ASP A 156 -4.87 -25.45 21.76
N ILE A 157 -4.63 -24.22 21.25
CA ILE A 157 -5.44 -23.63 20.19
C ILE A 157 -5.12 -24.36 18.87
N GLY A 158 -6.09 -25.12 18.37
CA GLY A 158 -5.94 -25.89 17.13
C GLY A 158 -5.85 -27.40 17.33
N HIS A 159 -5.68 -27.91 18.56
CA HIS A 159 -5.76 -29.36 18.82
C HIS A 159 -7.12 -29.97 18.50
N GLY A 160 -8.17 -29.15 18.33
CA GLY A 160 -9.52 -29.59 17.90
C GLY A 160 -9.83 -29.37 16.42
N LEU A 161 -8.95 -28.67 15.67
CA LEU A 161 -9.18 -28.43 14.24
C LEU A 161 -8.81 -29.68 13.44
N GLY A 162 -9.83 -30.24 12.77
CA GLY A 162 -9.63 -31.30 11.80
C GLY A 162 -8.84 -30.80 10.57
N TRP A 163 -8.24 -31.73 9.83
CA TRP A 163 -7.52 -31.42 8.61
C TRP A 163 -8.36 -30.59 7.61
N HIS A 164 -9.66 -30.92 7.49
CA HIS A 164 -10.59 -30.23 6.60
C HIS A 164 -10.77 -28.75 6.99
N GLU A 165 -10.95 -28.46 8.24
CA GLU A 165 -11.16 -27.10 8.77
C GLU A 165 -9.90 -26.25 8.58
N ALA A 166 -8.74 -26.82 8.86
CA ALA A 166 -7.44 -26.16 8.62
C ALA A 166 -7.24 -25.86 7.13
N ALA A 167 -7.63 -26.78 6.24
CA ALA A 167 -7.55 -26.57 4.79
C ALA A 167 -8.52 -25.48 4.31
N VAL A 168 -9.75 -25.42 4.83
CA VAL A 168 -10.72 -24.35 4.53
C VAL A 168 -10.18 -23.01 4.97
N LEU A 169 -9.64 -22.93 6.16
CA LEU A 169 -9.06 -21.70 6.71
C LEU A 169 -7.90 -21.19 5.85
N MET A 170 -6.98 -22.09 5.46
CA MET A 170 -5.87 -21.72 4.57
C MET A 170 -6.37 -21.25 3.20
N ARG A 171 -7.43 -21.82 2.67
CA ARG A 171 -8.06 -21.34 1.43
C ARG A 171 -8.63 -19.94 1.57
N ILE A 172 -9.35 -19.66 2.64
CA ILE A 172 -9.88 -18.32 2.93
C ILE A 172 -8.71 -17.32 3.01
N TYR A 173 -7.65 -17.68 3.75
CA TYR A 173 -6.47 -16.84 3.85
C TYR A 173 -5.81 -16.59 2.48
N ALA A 174 -5.60 -17.64 1.70
CA ALA A 174 -4.96 -17.54 0.39
C ALA A 174 -5.79 -16.71 -0.62
N ILE A 175 -7.11 -16.84 -0.61
CA ILE A 175 -8.01 -16.02 -1.45
C ILE A 175 -7.88 -14.55 -1.09
N GLY A 176 -7.98 -14.20 0.19
CA GLY A 176 -7.88 -12.81 0.63
C GLY A 176 -6.52 -12.21 0.31
N PHE A 177 -5.44 -12.94 0.58
CA PHE A 177 -4.08 -12.53 0.23
C PHE A 177 -3.94 -12.27 -1.28
N THR A 178 -4.34 -13.22 -2.11
CA THR A 178 -4.33 -13.09 -3.57
C THR A 178 -5.15 -11.89 -4.04
N ALA A 179 -6.35 -11.71 -3.49
CA ALA A 179 -7.24 -10.61 -3.87
C ALA A 179 -6.63 -9.24 -3.55
N VAL A 180 -6.07 -9.03 -2.35
CA VAL A 180 -5.43 -7.77 -1.95
C VAL A 180 -4.29 -7.40 -2.90
N PHE A 181 -3.37 -8.33 -3.17
CA PHE A 181 -2.23 -8.04 -4.05
C PHE A 181 -2.62 -7.95 -5.53
N SER A 182 -3.67 -8.67 -5.96
CA SER A 182 -4.24 -8.47 -7.30
C SER A 182 -4.84 -7.08 -7.47
N LEU A 183 -5.51 -6.54 -6.45
CA LEU A 183 -6.00 -5.16 -6.49
C LEU A 183 -4.87 -4.15 -6.59
N PHE A 184 -3.79 -4.30 -5.81
CA PHE A 184 -2.61 -3.43 -5.97
C PHE A 184 -2.01 -3.56 -7.38
N ALA A 185 -1.88 -4.77 -7.92
CA ALA A 185 -1.40 -4.96 -9.29
C ALA A 185 -2.28 -4.22 -10.31
N LEU A 186 -3.63 -4.27 -10.16
CA LEU A 186 -4.57 -3.54 -11.00
C LEU A 186 -4.45 -2.03 -10.82
N MET A 187 -4.30 -1.52 -9.60
CA MET A 187 -4.09 -0.09 -9.32
C MET A 187 -2.81 0.40 -10.01
N TYR A 188 -1.68 -0.29 -9.83
CA TYR A 188 -0.44 0.07 -10.51
C TYR A 188 -0.50 -0.09 -12.03
N ALA A 189 -1.22 -1.10 -12.53
CA ALA A 189 -1.42 -1.28 -13.97
C ALA A 189 -2.27 -0.14 -14.56
N HIS A 190 -3.28 0.33 -13.84
CA HIS A 190 -4.07 1.50 -14.23
C HIS A 190 -3.20 2.77 -14.26
N ALA A 191 -2.44 3.04 -13.20
CA ALA A 191 -1.50 4.15 -13.18
C ALA A 191 -0.47 4.08 -14.33
N TYR A 192 -0.01 2.87 -14.67
CA TYR A 192 0.89 2.68 -15.81
C TYR A 192 0.21 2.96 -17.17
N LYS A 193 -1.08 2.65 -17.33
CA LYS A 193 -1.84 3.03 -18.54
C LYS A 193 -1.96 4.55 -18.67
N LEU A 194 -2.06 5.26 -17.55
CA LEU A 194 -2.14 6.72 -17.49
C LEU A 194 -0.75 7.41 -17.44
N ARG A 195 0.35 6.68 -17.71
CA ARG A 195 1.72 7.18 -17.60
C ARG A 195 1.99 8.47 -18.37
N ASP A 196 1.37 8.62 -19.56
CA ASP A 196 1.56 9.79 -20.40
C ASP A 196 0.81 11.01 -19.83
N ALA A 197 -0.41 10.80 -19.30
CA ALA A 197 -1.19 11.82 -18.59
C ALA A 197 -0.56 12.22 -17.25
N LEU A 198 0.09 11.29 -16.58
CA LEU A 198 0.84 11.51 -15.34
C LEU A 198 2.25 12.04 -15.58
N GLU A 199 2.67 12.22 -16.84
CA GLU A 199 4.03 12.63 -17.21
C GLU A 199 5.11 11.81 -16.48
N LEU A 200 4.97 10.47 -16.46
CA LEU A 200 5.97 9.60 -15.84
C LEU A 200 7.26 9.62 -16.66
N ASN A 201 8.37 9.95 -16.01
CA ASN A 201 9.67 9.80 -16.65
C ASN A 201 10.04 8.30 -16.81
N ALA A 202 11.09 8.00 -17.55
CA ALA A 202 11.49 6.63 -17.86
C ALA A 202 11.81 5.80 -16.59
N VAL A 203 12.35 6.43 -15.54
CA VAL A 203 12.67 5.77 -14.26
C VAL A 203 11.39 5.49 -13.48
N GLU A 204 10.47 6.45 -13.41
CA GLU A 204 9.16 6.30 -12.75
C GLU A 204 8.30 5.22 -13.44
N ALA A 205 8.30 5.21 -14.79
CA ALA A 205 7.61 4.18 -15.57
C ALA A 205 8.20 2.78 -15.33
N LEU A 206 9.53 2.67 -15.24
CA LEU A 206 10.20 1.41 -14.86
C LEU A 206 9.80 1.00 -13.44
N GLN A 207 9.87 1.89 -12.44
CA GLN A 207 9.49 1.59 -11.06
C GLN A 207 8.02 1.17 -10.94
N THR A 208 7.13 1.78 -11.73
CA THR A 208 5.71 1.39 -11.78
C THR A 208 5.54 -0.04 -12.32
N ARG A 209 6.27 -0.41 -13.40
CA ARG A 209 6.26 -1.78 -13.92
C ARG A 209 6.80 -2.78 -12.90
N LEU A 210 7.85 -2.43 -12.17
CA LEU A 210 8.42 -3.29 -11.14
C LEU A 210 7.46 -3.48 -9.97
N ALA A 211 6.70 -2.44 -9.58
CA ALA A 211 5.66 -2.56 -8.58
C ALA A 211 4.51 -3.47 -9.04
N ILE A 212 4.12 -3.44 -10.33
CA ILE A 212 3.16 -4.41 -10.89
C ILE A 212 3.70 -5.83 -10.74
N GLN A 213 4.96 -6.07 -11.14
CA GLN A 213 5.58 -7.40 -11.04
C GLN A 213 5.65 -7.90 -9.60
N GLU A 214 6.02 -7.05 -8.65
CA GLU A 214 6.06 -7.37 -7.22
C GLU A 214 4.68 -7.81 -6.71
N ASN A 215 3.63 -7.05 -7.00
CA ASN A 215 2.28 -7.39 -6.58
C ASN A 215 1.74 -8.65 -7.29
N VAL A 216 2.09 -8.87 -8.55
CA VAL A 216 1.75 -10.11 -9.27
C VAL A 216 2.45 -11.32 -8.64
N ILE A 217 3.74 -11.22 -8.28
CA ILE A 217 4.47 -12.28 -7.57
C ILE A 217 3.75 -12.62 -6.26
N MET A 218 3.38 -11.61 -5.48
CA MET A 218 2.62 -11.80 -4.24
C MET A 218 1.29 -12.53 -4.50
N GLY A 219 0.53 -12.09 -5.49
CA GLY A 219 -0.73 -12.73 -5.89
C GLY A 219 -0.55 -14.19 -6.34
N VAL A 220 0.50 -14.47 -7.12
CA VAL A 220 0.82 -15.85 -7.56
C VAL A 220 1.19 -16.74 -6.37
N VAL A 221 1.96 -16.25 -5.41
CA VAL A 221 2.29 -17.01 -4.19
C VAL A 221 1.02 -17.36 -3.43
N GLY A 222 0.06 -16.42 -3.30
CA GLY A 222 -1.23 -16.70 -2.69
C GLY A 222 -2.04 -17.75 -3.48
N ALA A 223 -2.10 -17.65 -4.80
CA ALA A 223 -2.80 -18.61 -5.66
C ALA A 223 -2.20 -20.02 -5.57
N VAL A 224 -0.87 -20.14 -5.50
CA VAL A 224 -0.19 -21.42 -5.30
C VAL A 224 -0.48 -21.97 -3.89
N SER A 225 -0.48 -21.14 -2.86
CA SER A 225 -0.89 -21.54 -1.51
C SER A 225 -2.32 -22.06 -1.47
N PHE A 226 -3.25 -21.43 -2.20
CA PHE A 226 -4.62 -21.92 -2.36
C PHE A 226 -4.64 -23.34 -2.95
N ALA A 227 -3.90 -23.58 -4.02
CA ALA A 227 -3.80 -24.91 -4.64
C ALA A 227 -3.17 -25.94 -3.68
N LEU A 228 -2.08 -25.57 -2.98
CA LEU A 228 -1.40 -26.44 -2.02
C LEU A 228 -2.30 -26.80 -0.82
N SER A 229 -3.28 -25.97 -0.46
CA SER A 229 -4.19 -26.23 0.64
C SER A 229 -5.08 -27.48 0.44
N TYR A 230 -5.24 -27.92 -0.81
CA TYR A 230 -5.95 -29.18 -1.14
C TYR A 230 -5.06 -30.41 -0.89
N VAL A 231 -3.75 -30.23 -0.90
CA VAL A 231 -2.77 -31.30 -0.63
C VAL A 231 -2.40 -31.34 0.85
N SER A 232 -2.07 -30.19 1.43
CA SER A 232 -1.73 -30.06 2.85
C SER A 232 -1.86 -28.61 3.33
N PRO A 233 -2.66 -28.33 4.38
CA PRO A 233 -2.75 -27.01 5.00
C PRO A 233 -1.39 -26.50 5.50
N GLY A 234 -0.55 -27.39 6.05
CA GLY A 234 0.79 -27.05 6.52
C GLY A 234 1.70 -26.58 5.38
N LEU A 235 1.76 -27.32 4.27
CA LEU A 235 2.54 -26.90 3.09
C LEU A 235 2.05 -25.57 2.54
N ALA A 236 0.74 -25.33 2.50
CA ALA A 236 0.16 -24.05 2.07
C ALA A 236 0.64 -22.88 2.94
N GLY A 237 0.74 -23.08 4.25
CA GLY A 237 1.26 -22.07 5.19
C GLY A 237 2.76 -21.84 5.02
N TRP A 238 3.55 -22.92 4.99
CA TRP A 238 5.01 -22.83 4.81
C TRP A 238 5.41 -22.22 3.47
N TRP A 239 4.57 -22.32 2.45
CA TRP A 239 4.81 -21.73 1.13
C TRP A 239 5.05 -20.24 1.16
N TYR A 240 4.44 -19.50 2.09
CA TYR A 240 4.63 -18.05 2.19
C TYR A 240 6.07 -17.65 2.57
N PHE A 241 6.88 -18.52 3.13
CA PHE A 241 8.29 -18.25 3.38
C PHE A 241 9.11 -18.06 2.09
N VAL A 242 8.61 -18.52 0.95
CA VAL A 242 9.21 -18.27 -0.37
C VAL A 242 9.19 -16.76 -0.71
N LEU A 243 8.28 -15.97 -0.12
CA LEU A 243 8.22 -14.52 -0.34
C LEU A 243 9.50 -13.80 0.05
N GLY A 244 10.12 -14.16 1.17
CA GLY A 244 11.34 -13.53 1.65
C GLY A 244 12.47 -13.55 0.61
N PRO A 245 12.97 -14.73 0.20
CA PRO A 245 14.00 -14.82 -0.82
C PRO A 245 13.55 -14.26 -2.19
N THR A 246 12.30 -14.50 -2.61
CA THR A 246 11.81 -14.04 -3.92
C THR A 246 11.79 -12.53 -4.01
N LEU A 247 11.21 -11.85 -3.01
CA LEU A 247 11.15 -10.39 -2.95
C LEU A 247 12.54 -9.79 -2.70
N GLY A 248 13.38 -10.44 -1.91
CA GLY A 248 14.77 -10.03 -1.68
C GLY A 248 15.59 -10.03 -2.98
N ILE A 249 15.54 -11.10 -3.76
CA ILE A 249 16.21 -11.21 -5.06
C ILE A 249 15.61 -10.20 -6.05
N HIS A 250 14.27 -10.14 -6.14
CA HIS A 250 13.58 -9.19 -7.01
C HIS A 250 14.00 -7.75 -6.68
N GLY A 251 13.98 -7.36 -5.41
CA GLY A 251 14.38 -6.03 -4.96
C GLY A 251 15.84 -5.69 -5.28
N ALA A 252 16.77 -6.63 -5.04
CA ALA A 252 18.19 -6.45 -5.35
C ALA A 252 18.44 -6.26 -6.86
N VAL A 253 17.80 -7.09 -7.71
CA VAL A 253 17.95 -7.02 -9.17
C VAL A 253 17.31 -5.74 -9.73
N THR A 254 16.10 -5.41 -9.24
CA THR A 254 15.33 -4.26 -9.74
C THR A 254 15.91 -2.94 -9.24
N GLY A 255 16.36 -2.86 -7.99
CA GLY A 255 17.05 -1.69 -7.46
C GLY A 255 18.30 -1.34 -8.27
N LYS A 256 19.10 -2.36 -8.66
CA LYS A 256 20.24 -2.15 -9.55
C LYS A 256 19.83 -1.61 -10.93
N LYS A 257 18.75 -2.14 -11.53
CA LYS A 257 18.24 -1.66 -12.83
C LYS A 257 17.78 -0.20 -12.77
N VAL A 258 17.05 0.16 -11.72
CA VAL A 258 16.55 1.54 -11.49
C VAL A 258 17.74 2.50 -11.36
N ARG A 259 18.72 2.16 -10.53
CA ARG A 259 19.92 2.97 -10.33
C ARG A 259 20.70 3.19 -11.63
N LEU A 260 20.98 2.13 -12.39
CA LEU A 260 21.69 2.22 -13.66
C LEU A 260 20.94 3.09 -14.69
N LEU A 261 19.61 3.02 -14.72
CA LEU A 261 18.81 3.89 -15.61
C LEU A 261 18.85 5.36 -15.15
N ALA A 262 18.76 5.61 -13.84
CA ALA A 262 18.85 6.95 -13.28
C ALA A 262 20.21 7.62 -13.57
N GLU A 263 21.30 6.86 -13.40
CA GLU A 263 22.67 7.31 -13.74
C GLU A 263 22.80 7.65 -15.23
N LYS A 264 22.25 6.79 -16.13
CA LYS A 264 22.24 7.06 -17.59
C LYS A 264 21.49 8.33 -17.95
N LEU A 265 20.42 8.64 -17.26
CA LEU A 265 19.60 9.84 -17.49
C LEU A 265 20.09 11.06 -16.72
N LYS A 266 21.24 11.00 -16.01
CA LYS A 266 21.78 12.06 -15.15
C LYS A 266 20.78 12.59 -14.12
N LEU A 267 19.94 11.70 -13.61
CA LEU A 267 18.96 11.98 -12.55
C LEU A 267 19.48 11.58 -11.15
N ALA A 268 20.71 11.10 -11.08
CA ALA A 268 21.39 10.68 -9.85
C ALA A 268 22.22 11.82 -9.27
#